data_5fd81407ec8b831af3f3c589c9d2f774
#
_entry.id   5fd81407ec8b831af3f3c589c9d2f774
#
_cell.length_a   1.000
_cell.length_b   1.000
_cell.length_c   1.000
_cell.angle_alpha   90.00
_cell.angle_beta   90.00
_cell.angle_gamma   90.00
#
_symmetry.space_group_name_H-M   'P 1'
#
loop_
_entity.id
_entity.type
_entity.pdbx_description
1 polymer ?
#
loop_
_entity_poly.entity_id
_entity_poly.type
_entity_poly.pdbx_seq_one_letter_code
_entity_poly.pdbx_strand_id
1 'polypeptide(L)'
;VDNILEMKYIDGVFGDLAEKNFDLQFFIEVKSNMTKKQIKTLAHGGAKVIQPGIESFSMNQLQEMDKGVRPLQNILCMKWSMYYGVEVNWNILIGFPGETNEDYRQQIDLIKLLFHLPPPECVGDLWLERFSPYFMRPEEYGVTITAPGEAYPYVYDGLDIDHMKIAYDFEFKTSTQIDPALKQELYDIAAEWKRRHQSEQLPFLIFTKSMDFVKVYDDRSLQSTQVRLEGTAAKAFVYCNEAPKTIDQIKQHLNGQNGKGKESAEE
;
A
#
# COMPACT_ATOMS: atom_id res chain seq x y z
N VAL A 1 6.90 -3.61 -21.48
CA VAL A 1 6.05 -4.78 -21.21
C VAL A 1 5.36 -4.53 -19.88
N ASP A 2 4.04 -4.57 -19.85
CA ASP A 2 3.28 -4.44 -18.62
C ASP A 2 3.28 -5.80 -17.91
N ASN A 3 3.96 -5.87 -16.77
CA ASN A 3 4.08 -7.10 -15.98
C ASN A 3 2.97 -7.26 -14.96
N ILE A 4 2.09 -6.28 -14.84
CA ILE A 4 0.99 -6.28 -13.85
C ILE A 4 -0.05 -7.32 -14.25
N LEU A 5 -0.37 -8.23 -13.33
CA LEU A 5 -1.39 -9.26 -13.52
C LEU A 5 -2.76 -8.64 -13.86
N GLU A 6 -3.33 -9.03 -14.99
CA GLU A 6 -4.71 -8.65 -15.30
C GLU A 6 -5.70 -9.34 -14.35
N MET A 7 -6.65 -8.57 -13.84
CA MET A 7 -7.61 -9.04 -12.83
C MET A 7 -8.40 -10.29 -13.24
N LYS A 8 -8.64 -10.48 -14.57
CA LYS A 8 -9.33 -11.67 -15.08
C LYS A 8 -8.60 -12.98 -14.79
N TYR A 9 -7.25 -12.97 -14.66
CA TYR A 9 -6.48 -14.17 -14.35
C TYR A 9 -6.62 -14.63 -12.90
N ILE A 10 -7.07 -13.75 -12.00
CA ILE A 10 -7.27 -14.10 -10.59
C ILE A 10 -8.37 -15.16 -10.46
N ASP A 11 -9.54 -14.90 -11.03
CA ASP A 11 -10.66 -15.85 -10.96
C ASP A 11 -10.48 -17.02 -11.94
N GLY A 12 -9.84 -16.82 -13.09
CA GLY A 12 -9.56 -17.87 -14.08
C GLY A 12 -8.37 -18.74 -13.64
N VAL A 13 -7.15 -18.33 -13.98
CA VAL A 13 -5.94 -19.14 -13.79
C VAL A 13 -5.70 -19.48 -12.31
N PHE A 14 -5.69 -18.48 -11.43
CA PHE A 14 -5.44 -18.71 -10.00
C PHE A 14 -6.61 -19.42 -9.30
N GLY A 15 -7.85 -19.22 -9.77
CA GLY A 15 -9.00 -19.99 -9.33
C GLY A 15 -8.82 -21.49 -9.63
N ASP A 16 -8.48 -21.83 -10.87
CA ASP A 16 -8.23 -23.21 -11.29
C ASP A 16 -7.04 -23.84 -10.54
N LEU A 17 -5.95 -23.08 -10.33
CA LEU A 17 -4.79 -23.56 -9.57
C LEU A 17 -5.14 -23.83 -8.11
N ALA A 18 -5.95 -22.97 -7.50
CA ALA A 18 -6.43 -23.13 -6.12
C ALA A 18 -7.32 -24.39 -5.97
N GLU A 19 -8.20 -24.66 -6.94
CA GLU A 19 -9.06 -25.84 -6.93
C GLU A 19 -8.27 -27.15 -7.11
N LYS A 20 -7.27 -27.13 -7.99
CA LYS A 20 -6.43 -28.29 -8.30
C LYS A 20 -5.34 -28.54 -7.28
N ASN A 21 -5.10 -27.59 -6.38
CA ASN A 21 -4.10 -27.65 -5.30
C ASN A 21 -2.70 -28.06 -5.80
N PHE A 22 -2.24 -27.42 -6.88
CA PHE A 22 -0.87 -27.63 -7.38
C PHE A 22 0.15 -27.04 -6.40
N ASP A 23 1.28 -27.73 -6.23
CA ASP A 23 2.43 -27.22 -5.46
C ASP A 23 3.27 -26.28 -6.34
N LEU A 24 2.71 -25.11 -6.64
CA LEU A 24 3.37 -24.06 -7.41
C LEU A 24 3.57 -22.82 -6.54
N GLN A 25 4.63 -22.08 -6.82
CA GLN A 25 4.94 -20.82 -6.13
C GLN A 25 5.19 -19.72 -7.16
N PHE A 26 4.53 -18.57 -6.93
CA PHE A 26 4.62 -17.42 -7.84
C PHE A 26 5.03 -16.15 -7.09
N PHE A 27 5.88 -15.36 -7.75
CA PHE A 27 6.01 -13.93 -7.56
C PHE A 27 5.17 -13.22 -8.62
N ILE A 28 4.37 -12.21 -8.23
CA ILE A 28 3.43 -11.56 -9.15
C ILE A 28 3.34 -10.07 -8.85
N GLU A 29 3.45 -9.26 -9.88
CA GLU A 29 3.11 -7.83 -9.79
C GLU A 29 1.60 -7.64 -9.93
N VAL A 30 1.01 -6.86 -9.04
CA VAL A 30 -0.45 -6.67 -8.95
C VAL A 30 -0.83 -5.21 -8.66
N LYS A 31 -2.07 -4.86 -8.94
CA LYS A 31 -2.64 -3.59 -8.43
C LYS A 31 -2.98 -3.73 -6.94
N SER A 32 -2.79 -2.65 -6.17
CA SER A 32 -3.07 -2.66 -4.71
C SER A 32 -4.56 -2.61 -4.35
N ASN A 33 -5.47 -2.40 -5.32
CA ASN A 33 -6.92 -2.30 -5.08
C ASN A 33 -7.64 -3.67 -5.00
N MET A 34 -6.90 -4.73 -4.69
CA MET A 34 -7.46 -6.07 -4.58
C MET A 34 -8.39 -6.23 -3.38
N THR A 35 -9.44 -7.01 -3.59
CA THR A 35 -10.36 -7.43 -2.52
C THR A 35 -9.78 -8.57 -1.70
N LYS A 36 -10.27 -8.77 -0.47
CA LYS A 36 -9.96 -9.93 0.37
C LYS A 36 -10.13 -11.27 -0.37
N LYS A 37 -11.20 -11.41 -1.17
CA LYS A 37 -11.48 -12.62 -1.95
C LYS A 37 -10.39 -12.87 -2.99
N GLN A 38 -9.98 -11.83 -3.73
CA GLN A 38 -8.95 -11.94 -4.75
C GLN A 38 -7.59 -12.33 -4.17
N ILE A 39 -7.18 -11.69 -3.07
CA ILE A 39 -5.94 -12.06 -2.36
C ILE A 39 -6.00 -13.50 -1.85
N LYS A 40 -7.15 -13.93 -1.31
CA LYS A 40 -7.37 -15.34 -0.92
C LYS A 40 -7.18 -16.29 -2.09
N THR A 41 -7.77 -15.99 -3.26
CA THR A 41 -7.65 -16.81 -4.47
C THR A 41 -6.20 -16.89 -4.94
N LEU A 42 -5.48 -15.77 -4.97
CA LEU A 42 -4.05 -15.73 -5.31
C LEU A 42 -3.21 -16.60 -4.37
N ALA A 43 -3.42 -16.45 -3.06
CA ALA A 43 -2.70 -17.22 -2.03
C ALA A 43 -2.91 -18.74 -2.21
N HIS A 44 -4.15 -19.18 -2.39
CA HIS A 44 -4.48 -20.59 -2.59
C HIS A 44 -4.01 -21.11 -3.96
N GLY A 45 -3.94 -20.25 -4.98
CA GLY A 45 -3.40 -20.56 -6.29
C GLY A 45 -1.87 -20.55 -6.37
N GLY A 46 -1.17 -20.34 -5.24
CA GLY A 46 0.30 -20.44 -5.15
C GLY A 46 1.06 -19.11 -5.17
N ALA A 47 0.39 -17.95 -5.13
CA ALA A 47 1.10 -16.69 -4.94
C ALA A 47 1.74 -16.64 -3.56
N LYS A 48 3.07 -16.65 -3.51
CA LYS A 48 3.86 -16.54 -2.26
C LYS A 48 4.31 -15.14 -2.00
N VAL A 49 4.65 -14.40 -3.05
CA VAL A 49 5.10 -13.02 -2.99
C VAL A 49 4.31 -12.21 -4.00
N ILE A 50 3.83 -11.07 -3.60
CA ILE A 50 3.23 -10.08 -4.51
C ILE A 50 3.97 -8.75 -4.41
N GLN A 51 4.01 -8.04 -5.53
CA GLN A 51 4.48 -6.65 -5.59
C GLN A 51 3.30 -5.76 -5.99
N PRO A 52 2.55 -5.22 -5.01
CA PRO A 52 1.49 -4.27 -5.30
C PRO A 52 2.07 -2.86 -5.48
N GLY A 53 1.52 -2.11 -6.42
CA GLY A 53 1.88 -0.71 -6.62
C GLY A 53 1.31 0.19 -5.52
N ILE A 54 1.81 0.09 -4.30
CA ILE A 54 1.37 0.88 -3.13
C ILE A 54 1.89 2.32 -3.22
N GLU A 55 3.19 2.49 -3.37
CA GLU A 55 3.99 3.70 -3.58
C GLU A 55 3.81 4.77 -2.48
N SER A 56 2.60 5.01 -1.99
CA SER A 56 2.31 6.08 -1.04
C SER A 56 1.06 5.81 -0.20
N PHE A 57 0.98 6.49 0.94
CA PHE A 57 -0.22 6.64 1.75
C PHE A 57 -0.81 8.06 1.74
N SER A 58 -0.23 9.00 0.99
CA SER A 58 -0.83 10.29 0.75
C SER A 58 -1.87 10.21 -0.36
N MET A 59 -3.06 10.76 -0.12
CA MET A 59 -4.11 10.81 -1.14
C MET A 59 -3.71 11.73 -2.30
N ASN A 60 -3.03 12.85 -2.01
CA ASN A 60 -2.53 13.77 -3.02
C ASN A 60 -1.49 13.08 -3.93
N GLN A 61 -0.47 12.44 -3.35
CA GLN A 61 0.54 11.72 -4.13
C GLN A 61 -0.06 10.61 -4.99
N LEU A 62 -1.00 9.83 -4.47
CA LEU A 62 -1.68 8.79 -5.25
C LEU A 62 -2.50 9.37 -6.43
N GLN A 63 -3.03 10.58 -6.28
CA GLN A 63 -3.71 11.30 -7.35
C GLN A 63 -2.73 11.82 -8.40
N GLU A 64 -1.61 12.44 -7.98
CA GLU A 64 -0.55 12.91 -8.89
C GLU A 64 0.05 11.76 -9.71
N MET A 65 0.17 10.57 -9.12
CA MET A 65 0.61 9.35 -9.82
C MET A 65 -0.47 8.70 -10.69
N ASP A 66 -1.71 9.20 -10.68
CA ASP A 66 -2.88 8.59 -11.35
C ASP A 66 -3.08 7.10 -10.99
N LYS A 67 -2.83 6.73 -9.73
CA LYS A 67 -2.92 5.33 -9.27
C LYS A 67 -4.35 4.80 -9.21
N GLY A 68 -5.35 5.66 -9.13
CA GLY A 68 -6.76 5.26 -9.04
C GLY A 68 -7.12 4.50 -7.75
N VAL A 69 -6.29 4.58 -6.71
CA VAL A 69 -6.47 3.91 -5.42
C VAL A 69 -6.45 4.92 -4.27
N ARG A 70 -6.92 4.49 -3.11
CA ARG A 70 -6.90 5.27 -1.87
C ARG A 70 -5.98 4.62 -0.83
N PRO A 71 -5.40 5.38 0.11
CA PRO A 71 -4.52 4.84 1.16
C PRO A 71 -5.09 3.62 1.90
N LEU A 72 -6.39 3.62 2.22
CA LEU A 72 -7.03 2.48 2.89
C LEU A 72 -7.07 1.20 2.04
N GLN A 73 -7.08 1.30 0.70
CA GLN A 73 -7.00 0.12 -0.18
C GLN A 73 -5.59 -0.48 -0.13
N ASN A 74 -4.55 0.36 -0.13
CA ASN A 74 -3.17 -0.06 0.06
C ASN A 74 -2.98 -0.79 1.40
N ILE A 75 -3.50 -0.23 2.49
CA ILE A 75 -3.46 -0.83 3.83
C ILE A 75 -4.19 -2.18 3.84
N LEU A 76 -5.38 -2.28 3.21
CA LEU A 76 -6.12 -3.53 3.15
C LEU A 76 -5.43 -4.59 2.30
N CYS A 77 -4.75 -4.19 1.22
CA CYS A 77 -3.93 -5.10 0.44
C CYS A 77 -2.85 -5.75 1.30
N MET A 78 -2.07 -4.97 2.05
CA MET A 78 -1.08 -5.49 3.00
C MET A 78 -1.71 -6.38 4.08
N LYS A 79 -2.80 -5.91 4.70
CA LYS A 79 -3.51 -6.65 5.76
C LYS A 79 -3.95 -8.04 5.30
N TRP A 80 -4.63 -8.12 4.15
CA TRP A 80 -5.16 -9.40 3.68
C TRP A 80 -4.07 -10.30 3.10
N SER A 81 -3.03 -9.74 2.52
CA SER A 81 -1.85 -10.51 2.10
C SER A 81 -1.18 -11.18 3.29
N MET A 82 -0.89 -10.41 4.34
CA MET A 82 -0.34 -10.96 5.58
C MET A 82 -1.27 -12.02 6.21
N TYR A 83 -2.58 -11.78 6.21
CA TYR A 83 -3.56 -12.74 6.76
C TYR A 83 -3.58 -14.08 6.03
N TYR A 84 -3.37 -14.07 4.70
CA TYR A 84 -3.33 -15.28 3.87
C TYR A 84 -1.92 -15.83 3.65
N GLY A 85 -0.90 -15.30 4.33
CA GLY A 85 0.48 -15.77 4.26
C GLY A 85 1.16 -15.44 2.93
N VAL A 86 0.78 -14.34 2.28
CA VAL A 86 1.41 -13.80 1.08
C VAL A 86 2.33 -12.66 1.49
N GLU A 87 3.60 -12.77 1.13
CA GLU A 87 4.60 -11.72 1.33
C GLU A 87 4.32 -10.53 0.40
N VAL A 88 4.57 -9.33 0.89
CA VAL A 88 4.31 -8.08 0.16
C VAL A 88 5.60 -7.31 0.00
N ASN A 89 6.11 -7.22 -1.23
CA ASN A 89 7.25 -6.40 -1.59
C ASN A 89 6.76 -5.07 -2.16
N TRP A 90 7.11 -3.96 -1.54
CA TRP A 90 6.64 -2.65 -1.96
C TRP A 90 7.59 -1.54 -1.52
N ASN A 91 7.48 -0.38 -2.14
CA ASN A 91 8.32 0.77 -1.87
C ASN A 91 7.48 2.00 -1.55
N ILE A 92 8.05 2.95 -0.82
CA ILE A 92 7.56 4.32 -0.77
C ILE A 92 8.30 5.09 -1.86
N LEU A 93 7.57 5.77 -2.73
CA LEU A 93 8.16 6.65 -3.74
C LEU A 93 7.90 8.12 -3.38
N ILE A 94 8.92 8.95 -3.57
CA ILE A 94 8.92 10.39 -3.29
C ILE A 94 9.54 11.17 -4.45
N GLY A 95 9.46 12.50 -4.39
CA GLY A 95 10.06 13.37 -5.41
C GLY A 95 9.15 13.63 -6.61
N PHE A 96 7.85 13.33 -6.49
CA PHE A 96 6.90 13.62 -7.54
C PHE A 96 6.59 15.11 -7.63
N PRO A 97 6.36 15.65 -8.83
CA PRO A 97 5.80 16.99 -8.99
C PRO A 97 4.47 17.11 -8.23
N GLY A 98 4.25 18.25 -7.57
CA GLY A 98 3.00 18.51 -6.82
C GLY A 98 2.97 17.99 -5.39
N GLU A 99 4.00 17.30 -4.92
CA GLU A 99 4.14 16.91 -3.51
C GLU A 99 4.21 18.14 -2.59
N THR A 100 3.68 17.97 -1.38
CA THR A 100 3.67 19.00 -0.34
C THR A 100 4.27 18.47 0.97
N ASN A 101 4.71 19.37 1.83
CA ASN A 101 5.16 19.01 3.19
C ASN A 101 4.06 18.33 4.00
N GLU A 102 2.79 18.62 3.72
CA GLU A 102 1.66 17.98 4.39
C GLU A 102 1.52 16.51 4.01
N ASP A 103 1.81 16.13 2.76
CA ASP A 103 1.82 14.73 2.31
C ASP A 103 2.81 13.90 3.13
N TYR A 104 4.01 14.45 3.39
CA TYR A 104 5.03 13.78 4.19
C TYR A 104 4.59 13.63 5.65
N ARG A 105 4.04 14.69 6.28
CA ARG A 105 3.53 14.62 7.67
C ARG A 105 2.45 13.56 7.82
N GLN A 106 1.47 13.56 6.92
CA GLN A 106 0.38 12.59 6.93
C GLN A 106 0.88 11.16 6.76
N GLN A 107 1.83 10.92 5.86
CA GLN A 107 2.44 9.61 5.69
C GLN A 107 3.19 9.15 6.94
N ILE A 108 4.04 10.02 7.51
CA ILE A 108 4.81 9.74 8.71
C ILE A 108 3.88 9.37 9.87
N ASP A 109 2.82 10.15 10.10
CA ASP A 109 1.86 9.89 11.18
C ASP A 109 1.07 8.60 10.96
N LEU A 110 0.71 8.31 9.71
CA LEU A 110 0.02 7.07 9.38
C LEU A 110 0.92 5.84 9.53
N ILE A 111 2.19 5.92 9.11
CA ILE A 111 3.17 4.83 9.25
C ILE A 111 3.33 4.39 10.70
N LYS A 112 3.32 5.31 11.67
CA LYS A 112 3.34 4.99 13.11
C LYS A 112 2.21 4.06 13.53
N LEU A 113 1.08 4.09 12.82
CA LEU A 113 -0.07 3.21 13.06
C LEU A 113 0.01 1.88 12.31
N LEU A 114 0.97 1.71 11.40
CA LEU A 114 1.06 0.57 10.48
C LEU A 114 2.20 -0.39 10.80
N PHE A 115 2.97 -0.19 11.85
CA PHE A 115 4.13 -1.02 12.20
C PHE A 115 3.86 -2.52 12.30
N HIS A 116 2.60 -2.94 12.47
CA HIS A 116 2.19 -4.35 12.47
C HIS A 116 2.01 -4.95 11.06
N LEU A 117 2.08 -4.14 10.01
CA LEU A 117 1.99 -4.56 8.61
C LEU A 117 3.40 -4.67 8.00
N PRO A 118 3.56 -5.36 6.85
CA PRO A 118 4.86 -5.47 6.18
C PRO A 118 5.48 -4.10 5.87
N PRO A 119 6.74 -3.84 6.25
CA PRO A 119 7.42 -2.58 5.96
C PRO A 119 7.75 -2.44 4.46
N PRO A 120 8.01 -1.21 3.96
CA PRO A 120 8.49 -1.02 2.59
C PRO A 120 9.90 -1.57 2.43
N GLU A 121 10.25 -2.01 1.21
CA GLU A 121 11.62 -2.41 0.88
C GLU A 121 12.58 -1.21 0.90
N CYS A 122 12.14 -0.08 0.37
CA CYS A 122 12.89 1.17 0.45
C CYS A 122 11.97 2.40 0.35
N VAL A 123 12.56 3.56 0.62
CA VAL A 123 12.04 4.87 0.19
C VAL A 123 12.93 5.31 -0.96
N GLY A 124 12.37 5.46 -2.15
CA GLY A 124 13.09 5.82 -3.38
C GLY A 124 12.58 7.11 -3.99
N ASP A 125 13.47 7.87 -4.61
CA ASP A 125 13.09 9.04 -5.40
C ASP A 125 12.48 8.60 -6.75
N LEU A 126 11.62 9.44 -7.31
CA LEU A 126 11.07 9.26 -8.65
C LEU A 126 12.19 9.13 -9.67
N TRP A 127 12.15 8.08 -10.47
CA TRP A 127 12.94 7.96 -11.70
C TRP A 127 12.14 8.45 -12.90
N LEU A 128 12.69 9.42 -13.60
CA LEU A 128 12.07 9.93 -14.83
C LEU A 128 12.44 9.01 -16.00
N GLU A 129 11.55 8.10 -16.31
CA GLU A 129 11.74 7.15 -17.40
C GLU A 129 11.18 7.68 -18.72
N ARG A 130 11.83 7.30 -19.83
CA ARG A 130 11.33 7.52 -21.17
C ARG A 130 9.95 6.90 -21.34
N PHE A 131 9.05 7.61 -22.01
CA PHE A 131 7.66 7.27 -22.23
C PHE A 131 6.73 7.37 -21.00
N SER A 132 7.26 7.70 -19.82
CA SER A 132 6.39 8.03 -18.68
C SER A 132 5.59 9.31 -18.98
N PRO A 133 4.45 9.54 -18.32
CA PRO A 133 3.68 10.77 -18.47
C PRO A 133 4.54 12.03 -18.22
N TYR A 134 5.41 11.99 -17.22
CA TYR A 134 6.32 13.09 -16.87
C TYR A 134 7.36 13.38 -17.95
N PHE A 135 7.81 12.35 -18.68
CA PHE A 135 8.70 12.49 -19.82
C PHE A 135 7.97 12.98 -21.08
N MET A 136 6.77 12.45 -21.34
CA MET A 136 6.04 12.76 -22.57
C MET A 136 5.36 14.14 -22.53
N ARG A 137 5.05 14.65 -21.34
CA ARG A 137 4.34 15.92 -21.14
C ARG A 137 4.96 16.72 -19.96
N PRO A 138 6.27 16.97 -20.01
CA PRO A 138 6.99 17.54 -18.86
C PRO A 138 6.45 18.90 -18.42
N GLU A 139 6.02 19.73 -19.36
CA GLU A 139 5.47 21.07 -19.09
C GLU A 139 4.19 21.01 -18.26
N GLU A 140 3.31 20.01 -18.49
CA GLU A 140 2.07 19.83 -17.74
C GLU A 140 2.35 19.51 -16.25
N TYR A 141 3.46 18.84 -15.98
CA TYR A 141 3.88 18.44 -14.61
C TYR A 141 4.92 19.38 -14.00
N GLY A 142 5.29 20.46 -14.67
CA GLY A 142 6.34 21.37 -14.21
C GLY A 142 7.72 20.70 -14.09
N VAL A 143 7.99 19.71 -14.94
CA VAL A 143 9.26 18.97 -15.03
C VAL A 143 10.15 19.62 -16.06
N THR A 144 11.43 19.79 -15.75
CA THR A 144 12.47 20.18 -16.68
C THR A 144 13.53 19.08 -16.78
N ILE A 145 13.61 18.40 -17.91
CA ILE A 145 14.62 17.37 -18.17
C ILE A 145 15.96 18.07 -18.36
N THR A 146 16.99 17.66 -17.64
CA THR A 146 18.29 18.35 -17.61
C THR A 146 19.43 17.57 -18.26
N ALA A 147 19.43 16.24 -18.12
CA ALA A 147 20.48 15.36 -18.66
C ALA A 147 19.92 13.93 -18.83
N PRO A 148 20.61 13.06 -19.59
CA PRO A 148 20.38 11.62 -19.49
C PRO A 148 20.82 11.13 -18.10
N GLY A 149 20.33 9.96 -17.67
CA GLY A 149 20.76 9.35 -16.41
C GLY A 149 22.27 9.24 -16.27
N GLU A 150 22.78 9.35 -15.06
CA GLU A 150 24.21 9.46 -14.76
C GLU A 150 25.07 8.33 -15.35
N ALA A 151 24.50 7.13 -15.53
CA ALA A 151 25.24 5.98 -16.06
C ALA A 151 25.62 6.11 -17.54
N TYR A 152 24.81 6.82 -18.34
CA TYR A 152 24.99 6.86 -19.81
C TYR A 152 26.33 7.44 -20.25
N PRO A 153 26.82 8.58 -19.71
CA PRO A 153 28.15 9.11 -20.07
C PRO A 153 29.31 8.14 -19.79
N TYR A 154 29.17 7.31 -18.74
CA TYR A 154 30.22 6.33 -18.39
C TYR A 154 30.19 5.08 -19.27
N VAL A 155 28.97 4.56 -19.51
CA VAL A 155 28.80 3.32 -20.31
C VAL A 155 29.15 3.53 -21.77
N TYR A 156 28.91 4.72 -22.31
CA TYR A 156 29.09 5.07 -23.70
C TYR A 156 30.24 6.08 -23.89
N ASP A 157 31.18 6.12 -22.93
CA ASP A 157 32.37 6.98 -23.03
C ASP A 157 33.19 6.71 -24.31
N GLY A 158 33.64 7.77 -24.95
CA GLY A 158 34.40 7.70 -26.19
C GLY A 158 33.61 7.39 -27.47
N LEU A 159 32.29 7.21 -27.37
CA LEU A 159 31.39 7.04 -28.52
C LEU A 159 30.74 8.37 -28.92
N ASP A 160 30.69 8.68 -30.21
CA ASP A 160 29.98 9.85 -30.75
C ASP A 160 28.48 9.56 -30.83
N ILE A 161 27.85 9.52 -29.68
CA ILE A 161 26.41 9.21 -29.51
C ILE A 161 25.73 10.30 -28.71
N ASP A 162 24.59 10.76 -29.19
CA ASP A 162 23.71 11.63 -28.41
C ASP A 162 22.99 10.81 -27.30
N HIS A 163 23.52 10.89 -26.08
CA HIS A 163 22.98 10.16 -24.92
C HIS A 163 21.51 10.49 -24.65
N MET A 164 21.04 11.71 -24.94
CA MET A 164 19.65 12.09 -24.82
C MET A 164 18.72 11.25 -25.71
N LYS A 165 19.20 10.72 -26.82
CA LYS A 165 18.42 9.89 -27.75
C LYS A 165 18.33 8.44 -27.33
N ILE A 166 19.32 7.93 -26.63
CA ILE A 166 19.41 6.51 -26.26
C ILE A 166 19.04 6.26 -24.79
N ALA A 167 19.12 7.27 -23.94
CA ALA A 167 18.79 7.13 -22.51
C ALA A 167 17.35 6.70 -22.29
N TYR A 168 17.15 5.82 -21.32
CA TYR A 168 15.81 5.40 -20.85
C TYR A 168 15.39 6.17 -19.61
N ASP A 169 16.33 6.58 -18.76
CA ASP A 169 16.12 7.42 -17.58
C ASP A 169 16.85 8.76 -17.70
N PHE A 170 16.34 9.76 -16.99
CA PHE A 170 16.77 11.14 -17.12
C PHE A 170 16.87 11.84 -15.77
N GLU A 171 17.88 12.73 -15.67
CA GLU A 171 17.94 13.75 -14.63
C GLU A 171 16.92 14.85 -14.93
N PHE A 172 16.25 15.34 -13.88
CA PHE A 172 15.22 16.36 -14.01
C PHE A 172 15.16 17.29 -12.81
N LYS A 173 14.46 18.38 -12.97
CA LYS A 173 14.12 19.33 -11.91
C LYS A 173 12.63 19.61 -11.93
N THR A 174 12.06 19.87 -10.74
CA THR A 174 10.69 20.33 -10.56
C THR A 174 10.66 21.60 -9.72
N SER A 175 9.52 22.29 -9.71
CA SER A 175 9.29 23.40 -8.77
C SER A 175 8.92 22.92 -7.36
N THR A 176 8.68 21.63 -7.18
CA THR A 176 8.34 21.04 -5.89
C THR A 176 9.51 21.17 -4.91
N GLN A 177 9.25 21.73 -3.74
CA GLN A 177 10.25 21.86 -2.68
C GLN A 177 9.68 21.25 -1.39
N ILE A 178 10.34 20.21 -0.91
CA ILE A 178 10.02 19.54 0.34
C ILE A 178 11.08 19.89 1.37
N ASP A 179 10.66 20.15 2.60
CA ASP A 179 11.56 20.35 3.72
C ASP A 179 12.48 19.12 3.88
N PRO A 180 13.81 19.29 3.79
CA PRO A 180 14.75 18.20 3.96
C PRO A 180 14.59 17.44 5.27
N ALA A 181 14.16 18.11 6.34
CA ALA A 181 13.92 17.48 7.64
C ALA A 181 12.76 16.49 7.58
N LEU A 182 11.69 16.79 6.83
CA LEU A 182 10.55 15.87 6.63
C LEU A 182 10.94 14.67 5.76
N LYS A 183 11.76 14.87 4.73
CA LYS A 183 12.32 13.76 3.96
C LYS A 183 13.12 12.82 4.86
N GLN A 184 14.02 13.37 5.67
CA GLN A 184 14.82 12.58 6.60
C GLN A 184 13.95 11.85 7.61
N GLU A 185 12.92 12.49 8.18
CA GLU A 185 11.99 11.85 9.11
C GLU A 185 11.25 10.68 8.44
N LEU A 186 10.88 10.79 7.16
CA LEU A 186 10.26 9.69 6.41
C LEU A 186 11.21 8.51 6.22
N TYR A 187 12.48 8.77 5.88
CA TYR A 187 13.51 7.72 5.81
C TYR A 187 13.70 7.04 7.17
N ASP A 188 13.79 7.84 8.24
CA ASP A 188 14.04 7.32 9.59
C ASP A 188 12.88 6.45 10.09
N ILE A 189 11.63 6.86 9.85
CA ILE A 189 10.45 6.08 10.26
C ILE A 189 10.28 4.79 9.45
N ALA A 190 10.62 4.81 8.15
CA ALA A 190 10.63 3.61 7.32
C ALA A 190 11.72 2.63 7.76
N ALA A 191 12.91 3.11 8.10
CA ALA A 191 13.99 2.31 8.67
C ALA A 191 13.62 1.72 10.03
N GLU A 192 12.95 2.51 10.89
CA GLU A 192 12.40 2.02 12.15
C GLU A 192 11.40 0.89 11.95
N TRP A 193 10.50 1.03 10.98
CA TRP A 193 9.52 -0.01 10.64
C TRP A 193 10.20 -1.31 10.24
N LYS A 194 11.20 -1.26 9.34
CA LYS A 194 12.01 -2.44 8.95
C LYS A 194 12.72 -3.07 10.16
N ARG A 195 13.36 -2.25 10.99
CA ARG A 195 14.09 -2.73 12.16
C ARG A 195 13.17 -3.47 13.15
N ARG A 196 11.93 -3.00 13.35
CA ARG A 196 10.95 -3.67 14.20
C ARG A 196 10.54 -5.03 13.64
N HIS A 197 10.46 -5.18 12.31
CA HIS A 197 10.18 -6.46 11.66
C HIS A 197 11.37 -7.43 11.64
N GLN A 198 12.56 -6.95 11.94
CA GLN A 198 13.77 -7.79 12.13
C GLN A 198 14.01 -8.19 13.56
N SER A 199 13.23 -7.69 14.51
CA SER A 199 13.35 -8.04 15.93
C SER A 199 12.70 -9.38 16.23
N GLU A 200 13.09 -10.00 17.35
CA GLU A 200 12.48 -11.26 17.80
C GLU A 200 11.00 -11.10 18.17
N GLN A 201 10.61 -9.90 18.59
CA GLN A 201 9.22 -9.56 18.92
C GLN A 201 8.62 -8.69 17.82
N LEU A 202 7.83 -9.31 16.95
CA LEU A 202 7.14 -8.61 15.86
C LEU A 202 5.99 -7.76 16.42
N PRO A 203 5.83 -6.51 15.94
CA PRO A 203 4.67 -5.70 16.28
C PRO A 203 3.39 -6.36 15.77
N PHE A 204 2.32 -6.30 16.54
CA PHE A 204 1.04 -6.86 16.12
C PHE A 204 -0.16 -5.98 16.51
N LEU A 205 -1.22 -6.12 15.75
CA LEU A 205 -2.55 -5.60 16.05
C LEU A 205 -3.56 -6.69 15.71
N ILE A 206 -4.06 -7.36 16.74
CA ILE A 206 -5.00 -8.48 16.59
C ILE A 206 -6.21 -8.30 17.47
N PHE A 207 -7.29 -9.01 17.18
CA PHE A 207 -8.44 -9.01 18.04
C PHE A 207 -9.08 -10.39 18.17
N THR A 208 -9.76 -10.60 19.28
CA THR A 208 -10.65 -11.73 19.49
C THR A 208 -12.08 -11.23 19.57
N LYS A 209 -13.02 -11.99 18.98
CA LYS A 209 -14.44 -11.67 18.98
C LYS A 209 -15.20 -12.68 19.83
N SER A 210 -16.02 -12.18 20.75
CA SER A 210 -17.05 -12.94 21.48
C SER A 210 -18.45 -12.51 21.00
N MET A 211 -19.50 -13.08 21.60
CA MET A 211 -20.88 -12.69 21.27
C MET A 211 -21.15 -11.22 21.60
N ASP A 212 -20.66 -10.72 22.73
CA ASP A 212 -20.99 -9.42 23.29
C ASP A 212 -19.87 -8.39 23.23
N PHE A 213 -18.63 -8.81 22.92
CA PHE A 213 -17.49 -7.90 22.93
C PHE A 213 -16.43 -8.29 21.92
N VAL A 214 -15.57 -7.32 21.62
CA VAL A 214 -14.28 -7.50 20.90
C VAL A 214 -13.16 -7.08 21.85
N LYS A 215 -12.14 -7.90 21.97
CA LYS A 215 -10.90 -7.56 22.70
C LYS A 215 -9.80 -7.34 21.69
N VAL A 216 -9.27 -6.13 21.64
CA VAL A 216 -8.15 -5.73 20.76
C VAL A 216 -6.85 -5.78 21.55
N TYR A 217 -5.84 -6.36 20.98
CA TYR A 217 -4.46 -6.42 21.50
C TYR A 217 -3.58 -5.64 20.53
N ASP A 218 -2.94 -4.61 21.03
CA ASP A 218 -2.14 -3.67 20.25
C ASP A 218 -0.72 -3.59 20.81
N ASP A 219 0.23 -4.06 20.03
CA ASP A 219 1.67 -4.05 20.33
C ASP A 219 2.47 -3.29 19.27
N ARG A 220 1.83 -2.32 18.60
CA ARG A 220 2.50 -1.47 17.62
C ARG A 220 3.42 -0.43 18.25
N SER A 221 3.19 -0.10 19.50
CA SER A 221 4.04 0.78 20.31
C SER A 221 4.96 -0.04 21.22
N LEU A 222 5.92 0.61 21.88
CA LEU A 222 6.79 -0.03 22.86
C LEU A 222 6.06 -0.48 24.15
N GLN A 223 4.78 -0.15 24.26
CA GLN A 223 3.92 -0.56 25.38
C GLN A 223 2.70 -1.27 24.82
N SER A 224 2.59 -2.57 25.10
CA SER A 224 1.43 -3.38 24.75
C SER A 224 0.18 -2.85 25.46
N THR A 225 -0.88 -2.68 24.70
CA THR A 225 -2.17 -2.25 25.22
C THR A 225 -3.28 -3.22 24.86
N GLN A 226 -4.32 -3.26 25.72
CA GLN A 226 -5.51 -4.07 25.48
C GLN A 226 -6.75 -3.19 25.64
N VAL A 227 -7.64 -3.26 24.64
CA VAL A 227 -8.91 -2.52 24.68
C VAL A 227 -10.05 -3.50 24.52
N ARG A 228 -11.07 -3.39 25.37
CA ARG A 228 -12.33 -4.12 25.26
C ARG A 228 -13.39 -3.18 24.69
N LEU A 229 -13.96 -3.55 23.57
CA LEU A 229 -15.06 -2.85 22.92
C LEU A 229 -16.35 -3.65 23.13
N GLU A 230 -17.43 -2.97 23.49
CA GLU A 230 -18.74 -3.57 23.74
C GLU A 230 -19.84 -2.85 22.95
N GLY A 231 -21.01 -3.46 22.84
CA GLY A 231 -22.20 -2.85 22.24
C GLY A 231 -21.94 -2.30 20.81
N THR A 232 -22.28 -1.04 20.61
CA THR A 232 -22.18 -0.36 19.32
C THR A 232 -20.74 -0.26 18.80
N ALA A 233 -19.78 -0.04 19.70
CA ALA A 233 -18.36 0.06 19.34
C ALA A 233 -17.82 -1.28 18.81
N ALA A 234 -18.16 -2.40 19.44
CA ALA A 234 -17.78 -3.73 18.99
C ALA A 234 -18.39 -4.06 17.61
N LYS A 235 -19.67 -3.74 17.41
CA LYS A 235 -20.37 -3.94 16.12
C LYS A 235 -19.75 -3.12 14.99
N ALA A 236 -19.46 -1.84 15.23
CA ALA A 236 -18.82 -0.96 14.28
C ALA A 236 -17.42 -1.46 13.91
N PHE A 237 -16.63 -1.87 14.90
CA PHE A 237 -15.28 -2.40 14.69
C PHE A 237 -15.28 -3.64 13.77
N VAL A 238 -16.15 -4.60 14.06
CA VAL A 238 -16.28 -5.82 13.25
C VAL A 238 -16.76 -5.50 11.84
N TYR A 239 -17.70 -4.59 11.68
CA TYR A 239 -18.21 -4.18 10.38
C TYR A 239 -17.15 -3.53 9.50
N CYS A 240 -16.25 -2.74 10.08
CA CYS A 240 -15.14 -2.09 9.38
C CYS A 240 -13.96 -3.03 9.08
N ASN A 241 -13.92 -4.22 9.69
CA ASN A 241 -12.76 -5.13 9.55
C ASN A 241 -12.57 -5.67 8.14
N GLU A 242 -13.64 -5.92 7.40
CA GLU A 242 -13.59 -6.56 6.08
C GLU A 242 -13.23 -5.60 4.94
N ALA A 243 -13.72 -4.37 5.00
CA ALA A 243 -13.52 -3.35 3.98
C ALA A 243 -13.75 -1.94 4.55
N PRO A 244 -13.21 -0.87 3.91
CA PRO A 244 -13.50 0.50 4.29
C PRO A 244 -15.00 0.77 4.27
N LYS A 245 -15.47 1.52 5.26
CA LYS A 245 -16.88 1.92 5.40
C LYS A 245 -16.97 3.42 5.60
N THR A 246 -17.97 4.03 4.97
CA THR A 246 -18.30 5.42 5.28
C THR A 246 -19.03 5.51 6.62
N ILE A 247 -19.02 6.68 7.23
CA ILE A 247 -19.77 6.94 8.47
C ILE A 247 -21.26 6.60 8.30
N ASP A 248 -21.85 6.92 7.15
CA ASP A 248 -23.27 6.64 6.88
C ASP A 248 -23.54 5.15 6.73
N GLN A 249 -22.63 4.38 6.10
CA GLN A 249 -22.74 2.91 6.07
C GLN A 249 -22.67 2.29 7.46
N ILE A 250 -21.76 2.80 8.32
CA ILE A 250 -21.67 2.34 9.72
C ILE A 250 -22.98 2.65 10.46
N LYS A 251 -23.50 3.88 10.35
CA LYS A 251 -24.79 4.27 10.98
C LYS A 251 -25.94 3.40 10.51
N GLN A 252 -26.08 3.16 9.21
CA GLN A 252 -27.14 2.31 8.65
C GLN A 252 -27.03 0.87 9.15
N HIS A 253 -25.81 0.30 9.18
CA HIS A 253 -25.57 -1.04 9.69
C HIS A 253 -25.99 -1.19 11.16
N LEU A 254 -25.65 -0.21 11.99
CA LEU A 254 -25.96 -0.21 13.41
C LEU A 254 -27.47 -0.05 13.67
N ASN A 255 -28.15 0.82 12.93
CA ASN A 255 -29.60 1.04 13.04
C ASN A 255 -30.40 -0.18 12.56
N GLY A 256 -29.98 -0.82 11.46
CA GLY A 256 -30.64 -2.02 10.93
C GLY A 256 -30.55 -3.24 11.85
N GLN A 257 -29.53 -3.34 12.71
CA GLN A 257 -29.43 -4.40 13.72
C GLN A 257 -30.29 -4.13 14.95
N ASN A 258 -30.54 -2.86 15.27
CA ASN A 258 -31.43 -2.50 16.39
C ASN A 258 -32.92 -2.72 16.07
N GLY A 259 -33.29 -2.74 14.76
CA GLY A 259 -34.67 -3.06 14.32
C GLY A 259 -35.04 -4.55 14.42
N LYS A 260 -34.08 -5.44 14.19
CA LYS A 260 -34.30 -6.91 14.25
C LYS A 260 -34.38 -7.49 15.66
N GLY A 261 -33.94 -6.75 16.67
CA GLY A 261 -34.06 -7.18 18.07
C GLY A 261 -35.42 -6.86 18.74
N LYS A 262 -36.33 -6.15 18.05
CA LYS A 262 -37.66 -5.83 18.58
C LYS A 262 -38.78 -6.72 18.03
N GLU A 263 -38.55 -7.43 16.92
CA GLU A 263 -39.57 -8.34 16.35
C GLU A 263 -39.55 -9.77 16.91
N SER A 264 -38.53 -10.15 17.70
CA SER A 264 -38.46 -11.49 18.32
C SER A 264 -38.88 -11.53 19.80
N ALA A 265 -39.53 -10.47 20.30
CA ALA A 265 -40.05 -10.41 21.68
C ALA A 265 -41.57 -10.38 21.75
N GLU A 266 -42.29 -10.58 20.62
CA GLU A 266 -43.76 -10.62 20.54
C GLU A 266 -44.28 -11.90 19.84
N GLU A 267 -43.61 -13.05 19.99
CA GLU A 267 -44.19 -14.36 19.70
C GLU A 267 -44.12 -15.30 20.89
#